data_10df3704bcc263df62897a468b5f61b1
#
_entry.id   10df3704bcc263df62897a468b5f61b1
#
_cell.length_a   1.000
_cell.length_b   1.000
_cell.length_c   1.000
_cell.angle_alpha   90.00
_cell.angle_beta   90.00
_cell.angle_gamma   90.00
#
_symmetry.space_group_name_H-M   'P 1'
#
loop_
_entity.id
_entity.type
_entity.pdbx_description
1 polymer ?
#
loop_
_entity_poly.entity_id
_entity_poly.type
_entity_poly.pdbx_seq_one_letter_code
_entity_poly.pdbx_strand_id
1 'polypeptide(L)'
;MALIQITDLTFTYPGSFDPVFEHVSFQLDTDWRLGLTGRNGRGKTTLLRLLQGQYPYQGTITAPGGFEYFPYPIPDAALTPLELLECSFPDVPQWRLRRELAPLFVTDDALYRPFSTLSGGEQAKILLALLFAREGRYLLIDEPTNHLDETGRALVSRYLAKKSGFLLVSHDRAFLDGCVDHILSINRGGIEVQKGNFSSWYENRQRQDAFELAQNAQLKKEIGRLKQAARQSRAWADKVESTKIGPHSAKVTGEADAMGGRAYIGEQSRRMQQRRKNLERRQNAAIEEKSALLKNIEQAAPLKLHQLPYHTDRLALLRDVSVCYGGAPVCRGVSFCVEQGDRIALRGANGTGKTSLLRLLCGEDVPHTGTVERSSRLRISYVRQDPSGLRGDLGAYTARYGLDESLFKAILRKLDFARVQFEKDMADFSAGQKKKVLLARSLCEPSHLLVWDEPLNYVDVLSRMQIEDLLLEFQPTIVFVEHDRVFCDHVATKAVML
;
A
#
# COMPACT_ATOMS: atom_id res chain seq x y z
N MET A 1 31.71 11.41 -2.01
CA MET A 1 30.87 10.34 -1.41
C MET A 1 30.89 10.56 0.08
N ALA A 2 29.77 10.90 0.63
CA ALA A 2 29.57 11.00 2.07
C ALA A 2 28.44 10.04 2.46
N LEU A 3 28.52 9.47 3.67
CA LEU A 3 27.58 8.47 4.13
C LEU A 3 26.65 9.07 5.18
N ILE A 4 25.35 8.81 5.03
CA ILE A 4 24.36 8.98 6.07
C ILE A 4 24.30 7.63 6.80
N GLN A 5 24.61 7.65 8.09
CA GLN A 5 24.62 6.44 8.91
C GLN A 5 23.56 6.52 9.98
N ILE A 6 22.73 5.49 10.02
CA ILE A 6 21.72 5.28 11.04
C ILE A 6 22.13 4.02 11.81
N THR A 7 22.25 4.13 13.14
CA THR A 7 22.69 3.04 14.00
C THR A 7 21.76 2.89 15.19
N ASP A 8 21.24 1.68 15.37
CA ASP A 8 20.41 1.26 16.50
C ASP A 8 19.16 2.15 16.73
N LEU A 9 18.53 2.57 15.63
CA LEU A 9 17.37 3.46 15.67
C LEU A 9 16.17 2.72 16.26
N THR A 10 15.69 3.23 17.39
CA THR A 10 14.46 2.77 18.05
C THR A 10 13.54 3.95 18.30
N PHE A 11 12.27 3.83 17.87
CA PHE A 11 11.27 4.88 18.01
C PHE A 11 9.88 4.32 18.28
N THR A 12 9.22 4.92 19.29
CA THR A 12 7.82 4.66 19.64
C THR A 12 7.11 6.00 19.81
N TYR A 13 5.91 6.15 19.26
CA TYR A 13 5.12 7.38 19.48
C TYR A 13 4.70 7.52 20.96
N PRO A 14 4.69 8.74 21.51
CA PRO A 14 4.15 8.99 22.83
C PRO A 14 2.72 8.43 22.96
N GLY A 15 2.49 7.61 23.99
CA GLY A 15 1.19 6.96 24.21
C GLY A 15 0.93 5.68 23.42
N SER A 16 1.87 5.22 22.60
CA SER A 16 1.83 3.90 21.96
C SER A 16 2.74 2.92 22.71
N PHE A 17 2.35 1.65 22.76
CA PHE A 17 3.21 0.57 23.25
C PHE A 17 3.96 -0.15 22.14
N ASP A 18 3.50 0.00 20.88
CA ASP A 18 4.09 -0.67 19.74
C ASP A 18 5.20 0.21 19.11
N PRO A 19 6.44 -0.29 19.03
CA PRO A 19 7.53 0.43 18.37
C PRO A 19 7.28 0.51 16.85
N VAL A 20 7.57 1.67 16.27
CA VAL A 20 7.57 1.86 14.80
C VAL A 20 8.87 1.35 14.22
N PHE A 21 9.98 1.63 14.90
CA PHE A 21 11.31 1.11 14.60
C PHE A 21 11.93 0.53 15.86
N GLU A 22 12.58 -0.62 15.73
CA GLU A 22 13.23 -1.35 16.82
C GLU A 22 14.61 -1.82 16.36
N HIS A 23 15.67 -1.26 16.96
CA HIS A 23 17.08 -1.60 16.71
C HIS A 23 17.48 -1.60 15.23
N VAL A 24 16.98 -0.62 14.45
CA VAL A 24 17.22 -0.56 13.00
C VAL A 24 18.54 0.13 12.70
N SER A 25 19.37 -0.50 11.87
CA SER A 25 20.66 0.05 11.42
C SER A 25 20.82 -0.09 9.91
N PHE A 26 21.17 1.00 9.22
CA PHE A 26 21.44 1.00 7.78
C PHE A 26 22.27 2.23 7.39
N GLN A 27 22.79 2.19 6.16
CA GLN A 27 23.63 3.26 5.60
C GLN A 27 23.13 3.67 4.23
N LEU A 28 23.24 4.97 3.93
CA LEU A 28 22.87 5.56 2.65
C LEU A 28 24.03 6.41 2.14
N ASP A 29 24.27 6.36 0.83
CA ASP A 29 25.21 7.27 0.20
C ASP A 29 24.49 8.57 -0.19
N THR A 30 25.15 9.71 0.04
CA THR A 30 24.57 11.04 -0.29
C THR A 30 24.41 11.27 -1.79
N ASP A 31 25.00 10.45 -2.65
CA ASP A 31 24.87 10.58 -4.11
C ASP A 31 23.72 9.73 -4.68
N TRP A 32 23.14 8.84 -3.88
CA TRP A 32 22.07 7.96 -4.35
C TRP A 32 20.74 8.72 -4.56
N ARG A 33 20.00 8.26 -5.54
CA ARG A 33 18.61 8.62 -5.80
C ARG A 33 17.73 7.51 -5.23
N LEU A 34 17.38 7.66 -3.98
CA LEU A 34 16.70 6.62 -3.21
C LEU A 34 15.18 6.75 -3.31
N GLY A 35 14.51 5.65 -3.65
CA GLY A 35 13.06 5.52 -3.53
C GLY A 35 12.70 4.82 -2.20
N LEU A 36 11.89 5.46 -1.36
CA LEU A 36 11.38 4.85 -0.13
C LEU A 36 10.04 4.19 -0.38
N THR A 37 9.99 2.87 -0.24
CA THR A 37 8.79 2.07 -0.45
C THR A 37 8.39 1.30 0.81
N GLY A 38 7.13 0.91 0.87
CA GLY A 38 6.56 0.15 1.99
C GLY A 38 5.07 0.45 2.14
N ARG A 39 4.35 -0.44 2.83
CA ARG A 39 2.91 -0.28 3.07
C ARG A 39 2.61 0.97 3.90
N ASN A 40 1.39 1.49 3.79
CA ASN A 40 0.94 2.60 4.61
C ASN A 40 0.92 2.20 6.09
N GLY A 41 1.36 3.13 6.97
CA GLY A 41 1.49 2.86 8.42
C GLY A 41 2.79 2.18 8.84
N ARG A 42 3.72 1.87 7.92
CA ARG A 42 5.03 1.27 8.26
C ARG A 42 6.09 2.28 8.67
N GLY A 43 5.74 3.54 8.82
CA GLY A 43 6.67 4.55 9.32
C GLY A 43 7.45 5.30 8.26
N LYS A 44 7.04 5.32 6.95
CA LYS A 44 7.73 6.10 5.91
C LYS A 44 7.89 7.57 6.31
N THR A 45 6.79 8.25 6.55
CA THR A 45 6.79 9.67 6.98
C THR A 45 7.44 9.84 8.36
N THR A 46 7.31 8.84 9.24
CA THR A 46 7.98 8.84 10.55
C THR A 46 9.50 8.82 10.38
N LEU A 47 10.03 7.98 9.49
CA LEU A 47 11.46 7.96 9.17
C LEU A 47 11.95 9.32 8.66
N LEU A 48 11.21 9.94 7.73
CA LEU A 48 11.55 11.27 7.22
C LEU A 48 11.60 12.32 8.33
N ARG A 49 10.64 12.29 9.27
CA ARG A 49 10.59 13.22 10.42
C ARG A 49 11.70 12.96 11.45
N LEU A 50 12.07 11.69 11.66
CA LEU A 50 13.21 11.32 12.50
C LEU A 50 14.54 11.80 11.90
N LEU A 51 14.72 11.68 10.58
CA LEU A 51 15.89 12.23 9.88
C LEU A 51 15.98 13.76 10.02
N GLN A 52 14.83 14.46 10.04
CA GLN A 52 14.77 15.90 10.31
C GLN A 52 15.00 16.26 11.79
N GLY A 53 15.06 15.30 12.71
CA GLY A 53 15.17 15.54 14.15
C GLY A 53 13.89 16.08 14.80
N GLN A 54 12.71 15.90 14.17
CA GLN A 54 11.43 16.39 14.72
C GLN A 54 10.92 15.60 15.93
N TYR A 55 11.42 14.37 16.11
CA TYR A 55 11.06 13.52 17.24
C TYR A 55 12.30 13.05 18.00
N PRO A 56 12.22 12.93 19.32
CA PRO A 56 13.27 12.26 20.09
C PRO A 56 13.29 10.76 19.78
N TYR A 57 14.47 10.18 19.61
CA TYR A 57 14.66 8.78 19.30
C TYR A 57 15.86 8.20 20.09
N GLN A 58 15.94 6.88 20.16
CA GLN A 58 17.12 6.16 20.66
C GLN A 58 17.99 5.74 19.47
N GLY A 59 19.30 5.71 19.66
CA GLY A 59 20.27 5.43 18.60
C GLY A 59 20.97 6.67 18.09
N THR A 60 21.59 6.58 16.91
CA THR A 60 22.38 7.67 16.31
C THR A 60 22.06 7.82 14.83
N ILE A 61 21.86 9.07 14.40
CA ILE A 61 21.75 9.46 13.00
C ILE A 61 22.84 10.46 12.70
N THR A 62 23.76 10.11 11.80
CA THR A 62 24.87 10.97 11.37
C THR A 62 24.70 11.29 9.90
N ALA A 63 24.60 12.57 9.54
CA ALA A 63 24.47 13.03 8.17
C ALA A 63 25.36 14.27 7.91
N PRO A 64 26.14 14.27 6.84
CA PRO A 64 26.83 15.47 6.41
C PRO A 64 25.85 16.48 5.81
N GLY A 65 25.89 17.73 6.27
CA GLY A 65 25.14 18.84 5.69
C GLY A 65 23.67 19.01 6.10
N GLY A 66 23.07 18.01 6.78
CA GLY A 66 21.66 18.06 7.23
C GLY A 66 20.65 17.75 6.14
N PHE A 67 19.36 17.79 6.53
CA PHE A 67 18.24 17.41 5.68
C PHE A 67 17.34 18.60 5.35
N GLU A 68 16.78 18.62 4.13
CA GLU A 68 15.69 19.51 3.72
C GLU A 68 14.48 18.66 3.33
N TYR A 69 13.29 19.16 3.61
CA TYR A 69 12.05 18.40 3.41
C TYR A 69 11.13 19.06 2.39
N PHE A 70 10.57 18.24 1.51
CA PHE A 70 9.49 18.62 0.60
C PHE A 70 8.20 17.89 1.01
N PRO A 71 7.04 18.55 1.10
CA PRO A 71 6.81 19.97 0.78
C PRO A 71 7.38 20.93 1.86
N TYR A 72 8.05 21.97 1.39
CA TYR A 72 8.56 23.00 2.29
C TYR A 72 7.39 23.81 2.88
N PRO A 73 7.35 24.02 4.19
CA PRO A 73 6.28 24.81 4.81
C PRO A 73 6.41 26.28 4.40
N ILE A 74 5.35 26.80 3.76
CA ILE A 74 5.32 28.19 3.30
C ILE A 74 4.87 29.07 4.47
N PRO A 75 5.68 30.06 4.89
CA PRO A 75 5.35 30.92 6.02
C PRO A 75 4.10 31.77 5.78
N ASP A 76 3.96 32.29 4.56
CA ASP A 76 2.81 33.08 4.12
C ASP A 76 2.52 32.77 2.64
N ALA A 77 1.31 32.34 2.35
CA ALA A 77 0.85 32.02 1.01
C ALA A 77 0.59 33.27 0.13
N ALA A 78 0.62 34.47 0.69
CA ALA A 78 0.54 35.71 -0.06
C ALA A 78 1.89 36.09 -0.70
N LEU A 79 3.01 35.53 -0.22
CA LEU A 79 4.34 35.79 -0.80
C LEU A 79 4.42 35.21 -2.22
N THR A 80 5.16 35.92 -3.06
CA THR A 80 5.57 35.40 -4.38
C THR A 80 6.73 34.42 -4.23
N PRO A 81 6.98 33.50 -5.20
CA PRO A 81 8.14 32.62 -5.17
C PRO A 81 9.49 33.32 -5.02
N LEU A 82 9.65 34.53 -5.53
CA LEU A 82 10.87 35.31 -5.37
C LEU A 82 11.01 35.85 -3.94
N GLU A 83 9.94 36.38 -3.35
CA GLU A 83 9.94 36.82 -1.94
C GLU A 83 10.16 35.63 -1.00
N LEU A 84 9.58 34.44 -1.31
CA LEU A 84 9.83 33.21 -0.56
C LEU A 84 11.31 32.82 -0.62
N LEU A 85 11.95 32.95 -1.80
CA LEU A 85 13.39 32.73 -1.94
C LEU A 85 14.19 33.66 -1.05
N GLU A 86 13.91 34.96 -1.08
CA GLU A 86 14.64 35.98 -0.31
C GLU A 86 14.46 35.80 1.20
N CYS A 87 13.25 35.48 1.66
CA CYS A 87 12.95 35.27 3.07
C CYS A 87 13.48 33.96 3.64
N SER A 88 13.31 32.87 2.89
CA SER A 88 13.60 31.52 3.40
C SER A 88 14.96 30.96 2.96
N PHE A 89 15.53 31.51 1.89
CA PHE A 89 16.77 31.01 1.27
C PHE A 89 17.67 32.18 0.83
N PRO A 90 18.05 33.09 1.76
CA PRO A 90 18.80 34.34 1.42
C PRO A 90 20.15 34.05 0.75
N ASP A 91 20.73 32.87 1.00
CA ASP A 91 22.01 32.45 0.42
C ASP A 91 21.90 32.01 -1.04
N VAL A 92 20.68 31.83 -1.56
CA VAL A 92 20.44 31.32 -2.92
C VAL A 92 20.15 32.49 -3.87
N PRO A 93 21.00 32.74 -4.87
CA PRO A 93 20.76 33.81 -5.83
C PRO A 93 19.62 33.47 -6.77
N GLN A 94 18.82 34.47 -7.19
CA GLN A 94 17.64 34.29 -8.06
C GLN A 94 17.94 33.53 -9.37
N TRP A 95 19.14 33.70 -9.96
CA TRP A 95 19.52 33.02 -11.19
C TRP A 95 19.58 31.49 -11.02
N ARG A 96 19.92 30.99 -9.82
CA ARG A 96 19.90 29.53 -9.55
C ARG A 96 18.47 28.99 -9.57
N LEU A 97 17.53 29.70 -8.94
CA LEU A 97 16.12 29.31 -8.99
C LEU A 97 15.63 29.26 -10.45
N ARG A 98 15.91 30.28 -11.25
CA ARG A 98 15.52 30.31 -12.66
C ARG A 98 16.15 29.15 -13.45
N ARG A 99 17.40 28.82 -13.19
CA ARG A 99 18.09 27.67 -13.80
C ARG A 99 17.37 26.35 -13.45
N GLU A 100 16.93 26.19 -12.21
CA GLU A 100 16.22 24.99 -11.76
C GLU A 100 14.77 24.90 -12.30
N LEU A 101 14.13 26.04 -12.53
CA LEU A 101 12.77 26.11 -13.09
C LEU A 101 12.71 25.87 -14.60
N ALA A 102 13.76 26.22 -15.32
CA ALA A 102 13.79 26.08 -16.80
C ALA A 102 13.43 24.65 -17.27
N PRO A 103 14.00 23.56 -16.74
CA PRO A 103 13.63 22.19 -17.15
C PRO A 103 12.24 21.76 -16.65
N LEU A 104 11.61 22.51 -15.74
CA LEU A 104 10.25 22.25 -15.21
C LEU A 104 9.16 23.01 -15.97
N PHE A 105 9.53 23.79 -17.01
CA PHE A 105 8.63 24.59 -17.83
C PHE A 105 7.65 25.46 -17.00
N VAL A 106 8.14 26.06 -15.94
CA VAL A 106 7.39 27.07 -15.18
C VAL A 106 7.60 28.42 -15.84
N THR A 107 6.51 29.14 -16.11
CA THR A 107 6.55 30.45 -16.75
C THR A 107 7.14 31.51 -15.79
N ASP A 108 7.85 32.49 -16.34
CA ASP A 108 8.39 33.60 -15.52
C ASP A 108 7.30 34.37 -14.78
N ASP A 109 6.10 34.49 -15.36
CA ASP A 109 4.93 35.12 -14.72
C ASP A 109 4.58 34.48 -13.37
N ALA A 110 4.71 33.16 -13.24
CA ALA A 110 4.45 32.44 -12.01
C ALA A 110 5.37 32.88 -10.84
N LEU A 111 6.55 33.44 -11.13
CA LEU A 111 7.48 33.91 -10.10
C LEU A 111 7.04 35.20 -9.41
N TYR A 112 6.16 35.96 -10.05
CA TYR A 112 5.67 37.26 -9.59
C TYR A 112 4.23 37.21 -9.07
N ARG A 113 3.59 36.04 -9.12
CA ARG A 113 2.24 35.86 -8.59
C ARG A 113 2.28 35.32 -7.15
N PRO A 114 1.32 35.69 -6.29
CA PRO A 114 1.18 35.11 -4.96
C PRO A 114 1.10 33.59 -5.03
N PHE A 115 1.79 32.90 -4.14
CA PHE A 115 1.86 31.43 -4.13
C PHE A 115 0.49 30.78 -4.05
N SER A 116 -0.46 31.41 -3.34
CA SER A 116 -1.85 30.96 -3.24
C SER A 116 -2.62 30.93 -4.56
N THR A 117 -2.19 31.71 -5.55
CA THR A 117 -2.84 31.81 -6.87
C THR A 117 -2.29 30.80 -7.89
N LEU A 118 -1.20 30.12 -7.55
CA LEU A 118 -0.56 29.11 -8.40
C LEU A 118 -1.32 27.80 -8.32
N SER A 119 -1.37 27.09 -9.42
CA SER A 119 -1.89 25.71 -9.40
C SER A 119 -1.04 24.80 -8.52
N GLY A 120 -1.63 23.76 -7.93
CA GLY A 120 -0.88 22.79 -7.11
C GLY A 120 0.34 22.19 -7.81
N GLY A 121 0.27 22.01 -9.13
CA GLY A 121 1.38 21.54 -9.93
C GLY A 121 2.51 22.56 -10.10
N GLU A 122 2.18 23.85 -10.28
CA GLU A 122 3.16 24.94 -10.28
C GLU A 122 3.83 25.09 -8.93
N GLN A 123 3.04 25.07 -7.85
CA GLN A 123 3.54 25.10 -6.48
C GLN A 123 4.56 24.00 -6.21
N ALA A 124 4.23 22.74 -6.55
CA ALA A 124 5.13 21.62 -6.37
C ALA A 124 6.44 21.76 -7.16
N LYS A 125 6.38 22.21 -8.42
CA LYS A 125 7.56 22.45 -9.27
C LYS A 125 8.46 23.56 -8.69
N ILE A 126 7.87 24.66 -8.25
CA ILE A 126 8.60 25.80 -7.67
C ILE A 126 9.28 25.39 -6.37
N LEU A 127 8.57 24.70 -5.47
CA LEU A 127 9.17 24.22 -4.21
C LEU A 127 10.31 23.23 -4.45
N LEU A 128 10.18 22.31 -5.41
CA LEU A 128 11.28 21.41 -5.78
C LEU A 128 12.49 22.20 -6.31
N ALA A 129 12.26 23.17 -7.18
CA ALA A 129 13.32 24.00 -7.72
C ALA A 129 14.03 24.82 -6.62
N LEU A 130 13.29 25.40 -5.67
CA LEU A 130 13.83 26.11 -4.52
C LEU A 130 14.74 25.23 -3.67
N LEU A 131 14.31 24.01 -3.35
CA LEU A 131 15.08 23.07 -2.55
C LEU A 131 16.35 22.60 -3.28
N PHE A 132 16.29 22.31 -4.57
CA PHE A 132 17.47 21.92 -5.36
C PHE A 132 18.41 23.09 -5.69
N ALA A 133 17.93 24.33 -5.61
CA ALA A 133 18.78 25.51 -5.75
C ALA A 133 19.76 25.66 -4.57
N ARG A 134 19.46 25.03 -3.43
CA ARG A 134 20.31 25.02 -2.22
C ARG A 134 21.25 23.84 -2.27
N GLU A 135 22.55 24.10 -2.23
CA GLU A 135 23.59 23.07 -2.28
C GLU A 135 23.94 22.52 -0.88
N GLY A 136 24.49 21.29 -0.83
CA GLY A 136 25.04 20.71 0.39
C GLY A 136 24.00 20.14 1.36
N ARG A 137 22.75 19.98 0.94
CA ARG A 137 21.66 19.37 1.73
C ARG A 137 21.17 18.09 1.06
N TYR A 138 20.82 17.11 1.88
CA TYR A 138 20.17 15.89 1.40
C TYR A 138 18.65 16.09 1.42
N LEU A 139 17.98 15.88 0.28
CA LEU A 139 16.56 16.18 0.16
C LEU A 139 15.70 14.96 0.53
N LEU A 140 14.70 15.21 1.39
CA LEU A 140 13.65 14.28 1.75
C LEU A 140 12.38 14.72 1.03
N ILE A 141 11.98 14.00 -0.01
CA ILE A 141 10.87 14.36 -0.90
C ILE A 141 9.69 13.43 -0.61
N ASP A 142 8.61 13.98 -0.04
CA ASP A 142 7.41 13.20 0.33
C ASP A 142 6.26 13.53 -0.63
N GLU A 143 5.89 12.56 -1.47
CA GLU A 143 4.75 12.57 -2.39
C GLU A 143 4.67 13.82 -3.31
N PRO A 144 5.70 14.11 -4.12
CA PRO A 144 5.69 15.28 -5.00
C PRO A 144 4.67 15.18 -6.15
N THR A 145 4.10 14.00 -6.36
CA THR A 145 3.20 13.69 -7.47
C THR A 145 1.73 13.99 -7.20
N ASN A 146 1.34 14.32 -5.96
CA ASN A 146 -0.06 14.41 -5.54
C ASN A 146 -0.90 15.45 -6.29
N HIS A 147 -0.30 16.50 -6.84
CA HIS A 147 -1.01 17.57 -7.55
C HIS A 147 -0.61 17.68 -9.03
N LEU A 148 0.18 16.71 -9.51
CA LEU A 148 0.68 16.68 -10.87
C LEU A 148 -0.20 15.78 -11.75
N ASP A 149 -0.53 16.29 -12.93
CA ASP A 149 -1.10 15.48 -14.00
C ASP A 149 -0.03 14.56 -14.64
N GLU A 150 -0.43 13.71 -15.59
CA GLU A 150 0.48 12.75 -16.21
C GLU A 150 1.70 13.43 -16.86
N THR A 151 1.50 14.58 -17.53
CA THR A 151 2.57 15.36 -18.15
C THR A 151 3.51 15.98 -17.12
N GLY A 152 2.96 16.53 -16.05
CA GLY A 152 3.71 17.08 -14.92
C GLY A 152 4.57 16.04 -14.22
N ARG A 153 4.03 14.84 -13.99
CA ARG A 153 4.77 13.70 -13.39
C ARG A 153 5.95 13.28 -14.27
N ALA A 154 5.73 13.12 -15.56
CA ALA A 154 6.80 12.77 -16.51
C ALA A 154 7.89 13.84 -16.58
N LEU A 155 7.53 15.12 -16.45
CA LEU A 155 8.46 16.24 -16.45
C LEU A 155 9.31 16.26 -15.17
N VAL A 156 8.68 16.15 -13.99
CA VAL A 156 9.38 16.13 -12.70
C VAL A 156 10.23 14.86 -12.55
N SER A 157 9.79 13.70 -13.05
CA SER A 157 10.60 12.48 -13.08
C SER A 157 11.90 12.69 -13.88
N ARG A 158 11.80 13.26 -15.08
CA ARG A 158 12.99 13.60 -15.92
C ARG A 158 13.91 14.63 -15.27
N TYR A 159 13.33 15.58 -14.52
CA TYR A 159 14.10 16.55 -13.75
C TYR A 159 14.88 15.86 -12.61
N LEU A 160 14.21 15.04 -11.80
CA LEU A 160 14.84 14.30 -10.69
C LEU A 160 15.87 13.28 -11.18
N ALA A 161 15.67 12.66 -12.32
CA ALA A 161 16.64 11.73 -12.93
C ALA A 161 18.03 12.37 -13.18
N LYS A 162 18.08 13.71 -13.35
CA LYS A 162 19.32 14.48 -13.53
C LYS A 162 19.92 14.99 -12.23
N LYS A 163 19.26 14.74 -11.11
CA LYS A 163 19.69 15.15 -9.76
C LYS A 163 20.29 13.95 -9.02
N SER A 164 20.94 14.21 -7.91
CA SER A 164 21.45 13.21 -6.98
C SER A 164 21.20 13.68 -5.54
N GLY A 165 21.34 12.79 -4.59
CA GLY A 165 21.29 13.14 -3.18
C GLY A 165 19.88 13.41 -2.65
N PHE A 166 18.96 12.47 -2.87
CA PHE A 166 17.61 12.58 -2.32
C PHE A 166 17.00 11.22 -1.92
N LEU A 167 16.08 11.29 -0.98
CA LEU A 167 15.18 10.20 -0.59
C LEU A 167 13.76 10.59 -0.99
N LEU A 168 13.17 9.80 -1.88
CA LEU A 168 11.86 10.06 -2.49
C LEU A 168 10.83 9.05 -2.01
N VAL A 169 9.74 9.53 -1.43
CA VAL A 169 8.51 8.75 -1.21
C VAL A 169 7.57 9.06 -2.35
N SER A 170 7.14 8.04 -3.07
CA SER A 170 6.06 8.16 -4.05
C SER A 170 5.29 6.85 -4.18
N HIS A 171 4.02 6.97 -4.51
CA HIS A 171 3.14 5.84 -4.80
C HIS A 171 2.97 5.59 -6.30
N ASP A 172 3.65 6.33 -7.15
CA ASP A 172 3.65 6.19 -8.61
C ASP A 172 4.85 5.37 -9.08
N ARG A 173 4.57 4.18 -9.64
CA ARG A 173 5.60 3.23 -10.11
C ARG A 173 6.43 3.79 -11.25
N ALA A 174 5.76 4.35 -12.27
CA ALA A 174 6.43 4.91 -13.43
C ALA A 174 7.32 6.10 -13.06
N PHE A 175 6.86 6.90 -12.09
CA PHE A 175 7.62 8.01 -11.56
C PHE A 175 8.90 7.54 -10.84
N LEU A 176 8.77 6.53 -9.95
CA LEU A 176 9.91 5.93 -9.26
C LEU A 176 10.89 5.31 -10.26
N ASP A 177 10.41 4.51 -11.21
CA ASP A 177 11.27 3.86 -12.22
C ASP A 177 12.05 4.86 -13.06
N GLY A 178 11.47 6.04 -13.29
CA GLY A 178 12.10 7.08 -14.10
C GLY A 178 13.18 7.90 -13.38
N CYS A 179 13.24 7.89 -12.04
CA CYS A 179 14.12 8.82 -11.34
C CYS A 179 14.99 8.22 -10.23
N VAL A 180 14.73 6.98 -9.76
CA VAL A 180 15.52 6.37 -8.68
C VAL A 180 16.49 5.30 -9.19
N ASP A 181 17.59 5.08 -8.47
CA ASP A 181 18.57 4.04 -8.75
C ASP A 181 18.81 3.07 -7.58
N HIS A 182 18.22 3.37 -6.42
CA HIS A 182 18.21 2.51 -5.24
C HIS A 182 16.82 2.54 -4.60
N ILE A 183 16.40 1.43 -4.01
CA ILE A 183 15.14 1.32 -3.24
C ILE A 183 15.47 1.00 -1.79
N LEU A 184 14.93 1.81 -0.89
CA LEU A 184 14.87 1.55 0.53
C LEU A 184 13.48 1.05 0.88
N SER A 185 13.36 -0.20 1.31
CA SER A 185 12.08 -0.82 1.65
C SER A 185 11.91 -0.97 3.15
N ILE A 186 10.77 -0.52 3.68
CA ILE A 186 10.38 -0.73 5.08
C ILE A 186 9.39 -1.90 5.14
N ASN A 187 9.86 -3.02 5.70
CA ASN A 187 9.11 -4.26 5.87
C ASN A 187 8.89 -4.55 7.36
N ARG A 188 8.11 -5.59 7.71
CA ARG A 188 7.99 -6.07 9.10
C ARG A 188 9.31 -6.59 9.67
N GLY A 189 10.20 -7.08 8.82
CA GLY A 189 11.49 -7.63 9.20
C GLY A 189 12.61 -6.60 9.32
N GLY A 190 12.35 -5.31 9.03
CA GLY A 190 13.36 -4.26 9.09
C GLY A 190 13.40 -3.39 7.84
N ILE A 191 14.52 -2.69 7.68
CA ILE A 191 14.80 -1.81 6.55
C ILE A 191 15.86 -2.47 5.68
N GLU A 192 15.59 -2.53 4.38
CA GLU A 192 16.50 -3.09 3.37
C GLU A 192 16.76 -2.08 2.27
N VAL A 193 18.01 -1.97 1.85
CA VAL A 193 18.42 -1.12 0.71
C VAL A 193 18.86 -2.03 -0.44
N GLN A 194 18.28 -1.82 -1.61
CA GLN A 194 18.60 -2.59 -2.82
C GLN A 194 18.92 -1.65 -3.98
N LYS A 195 19.96 -1.97 -4.74
CA LYS A 195 20.29 -1.28 -5.98
C LYS A 195 19.29 -1.65 -7.08
N GLY A 196 18.82 -0.65 -7.81
CA GLY A 196 17.88 -0.78 -8.91
C GLY A 196 16.70 0.17 -8.76
N ASN A 197 15.81 0.18 -9.76
CA ASN A 197 14.56 0.92 -9.75
C ASN A 197 13.44 0.11 -9.07
N PHE A 198 12.23 0.67 -8.99
CA PHE A 198 11.09 0.03 -8.34
C PHE A 198 10.72 -1.31 -9.00
N SER A 199 10.68 -1.36 -10.33
CA SER A 199 10.33 -2.58 -11.08
C SER A 199 11.31 -3.72 -10.80
N SER A 200 12.62 -3.46 -10.83
CA SER A 200 13.64 -4.47 -10.54
C SER A 200 13.59 -4.94 -9.08
N TRP A 201 13.35 -4.03 -8.14
CA TRP A 201 13.14 -4.36 -6.74
C TRP A 201 11.91 -5.25 -6.55
N TYR A 202 10.79 -4.90 -7.21
CA TYR A 202 9.55 -5.63 -7.09
C TYR A 202 9.64 -7.05 -7.67
N GLU A 203 10.28 -7.22 -8.84
CA GLU A 203 10.55 -8.55 -9.40
C GLU A 203 11.39 -9.42 -8.46
N ASN A 204 12.46 -8.85 -7.90
CA ASN A 204 13.29 -9.56 -6.94
C ASN A 204 12.48 -9.95 -5.70
N ARG A 205 11.64 -9.05 -5.19
CA ARG A 205 10.74 -9.30 -4.07
C ARG A 205 9.76 -10.43 -4.37
N GLN A 206 9.12 -10.41 -5.55
CA GLN A 206 8.22 -11.50 -5.97
C GLN A 206 8.92 -12.85 -6.03
N ARG A 207 10.15 -12.89 -6.58
CA ARG A 207 10.95 -14.14 -6.63
C ARG A 207 11.29 -14.63 -5.23
N GLN A 208 11.69 -13.74 -4.35
CA GLN A 208 11.98 -14.06 -2.95
C GLN A 208 10.73 -14.56 -2.22
N ASP A 209 9.61 -13.86 -2.34
CA ASP A 209 8.33 -14.24 -1.73
C ASP A 209 7.86 -15.61 -2.24
N ALA A 210 7.98 -15.88 -3.56
CA ALA A 210 7.65 -17.18 -4.15
C ALA A 210 8.55 -18.31 -3.61
N PHE A 211 9.85 -18.06 -3.48
CA PHE A 211 10.80 -19.03 -2.91
C PHE A 211 10.49 -19.32 -1.44
N GLU A 212 10.27 -18.28 -0.63
CA GLU A 212 9.93 -18.40 0.79
C GLU A 212 8.60 -19.12 1.00
N LEU A 213 7.62 -18.88 0.11
CA LEU A 213 6.35 -19.60 0.11
C LEU A 213 6.52 -21.08 -0.16
N ALA A 214 7.32 -21.44 -1.16
CA ALA A 214 7.62 -22.82 -1.46
C ALA A 214 8.32 -23.53 -0.27
N GLN A 215 9.29 -22.85 0.36
CA GLN A 215 9.92 -23.33 1.59
C GLN A 215 8.92 -23.50 2.73
N ASN A 216 8.07 -22.50 2.98
CA ASN A 216 7.04 -22.59 4.02
C ASN A 216 6.04 -23.71 3.76
N ALA A 217 5.66 -23.95 2.50
CA ALA A 217 4.77 -25.06 2.13
C ALA A 217 5.44 -26.41 2.42
N GLN A 218 6.73 -26.54 2.09
CA GLN A 218 7.52 -27.74 2.40
C GLN A 218 7.64 -27.96 3.90
N LEU A 219 8.02 -26.93 4.68
CA LEU A 219 8.11 -27.00 6.14
C LEU A 219 6.77 -27.35 6.78
N LYS A 220 5.65 -26.76 6.34
CA LYS A 220 4.30 -27.09 6.82
C LYS A 220 3.95 -28.57 6.54
N LYS A 221 4.31 -29.09 5.37
CA LYS A 221 4.11 -30.50 5.01
C LYS A 221 4.94 -31.44 5.90
N GLU A 222 6.18 -31.08 6.19
CA GLU A 222 7.06 -31.84 7.10
C GLU A 222 6.58 -31.80 8.56
N ILE A 223 6.17 -30.62 9.05
CA ILE A 223 5.56 -30.46 10.37
C ILE A 223 4.28 -31.30 10.47
N GLY A 224 3.45 -31.28 9.41
CA GLY A 224 2.24 -32.11 9.33
C GLY A 224 2.55 -33.61 9.44
N ARG A 225 3.57 -34.09 8.72
CA ARG A 225 4.03 -35.50 8.79
C ARG A 225 4.54 -35.86 10.19
N LEU A 226 5.35 -34.98 10.81
CA LEU A 226 5.85 -35.20 12.17
C LEU A 226 4.71 -35.24 13.20
N LYS A 227 3.75 -34.31 13.12
CA LYS A 227 2.56 -34.29 13.97
C LYS A 227 1.70 -35.56 13.80
N GLN A 228 1.54 -36.03 12.56
CA GLN A 228 0.80 -37.26 12.29
C GLN A 228 1.52 -38.50 12.84
N ALA A 229 2.84 -38.60 12.65
CA ALA A 229 3.65 -39.66 13.22
C ALA A 229 3.63 -39.66 14.75
N ALA A 230 3.68 -38.48 15.38
CA ALA A 230 3.55 -38.34 16.83
C ALA A 230 2.18 -38.80 17.32
N ARG A 231 1.08 -38.44 16.63
CA ARG A 231 -0.28 -38.91 16.95
C ARG A 231 -0.42 -40.43 16.80
N GLN A 232 0.10 -41.00 15.73
CA GLN A 232 0.06 -42.45 15.50
C GLN A 232 0.88 -43.19 16.57
N SER A 233 2.06 -42.72 16.90
CA SER A 233 2.91 -43.27 17.97
C SER A 233 2.20 -43.23 19.33
N ARG A 234 1.48 -42.15 19.62
CA ARG A 234 0.70 -41.98 20.84
C ARG A 234 -0.50 -42.97 20.87
N ALA A 235 -1.29 -43.02 19.82
CA ALA A 235 -2.43 -43.90 19.68
C ALA A 235 -2.03 -45.40 19.77
N TRP A 236 -0.88 -45.74 19.17
CA TRP A 236 -0.35 -47.12 19.23
C TRP A 236 0.09 -47.48 20.68
N ALA A 237 0.76 -46.57 21.37
CA ALA A 237 1.17 -46.73 22.76
C ALA A 237 -0.03 -46.87 23.72
N ASP A 238 -1.08 -46.07 23.51
CA ASP A 238 -2.32 -46.16 24.32
C ASP A 238 -3.06 -47.48 24.07
N LYS A 239 -3.04 -47.96 22.83
CA LYS A 239 -3.61 -49.27 22.47
C LYS A 239 -2.85 -50.45 23.09
N VAL A 240 -1.51 -50.36 23.13
CA VAL A 240 -0.67 -51.39 23.82
C VAL A 240 -0.88 -51.36 25.32
N GLU A 241 -1.11 -50.17 25.92
CA GLU A 241 -1.38 -50.03 27.35
C GLU A 241 -2.77 -50.56 27.73
N SER A 242 -3.79 -50.32 26.90
CA SER A 242 -5.14 -50.86 27.12
C SER A 242 -5.22 -52.40 27.00
N THR A 243 -4.39 -53.01 26.13
CA THR A 243 -4.28 -54.47 26.01
C THR A 243 -3.61 -55.15 27.23
N LYS A 244 -2.82 -54.39 28.05
CA LYS A 244 -2.20 -54.90 29.28
C LYS A 244 -3.15 -55.04 30.48
N ILE A 245 -4.27 -54.33 30.44
CA ILE A 245 -5.26 -54.27 31.56
C ILE A 245 -6.45 -55.23 31.27
N GLY A 246 -6.45 -55.96 30.17
CA GLY A 246 -7.53 -56.86 29.80
C GLY A 246 -7.53 -58.19 30.61
N PRO A 247 -8.70 -58.86 30.77
CA PRO A 247 -8.88 -60.07 31.60
C PRO A 247 -8.13 -61.32 31.11
N HIS A 248 -7.37 -61.23 30.04
CA HIS A 248 -6.61 -62.37 29.48
C HIS A 248 -5.27 -62.66 30.18
N SER A 249 -4.81 -61.79 31.09
CA SER A 249 -3.56 -61.99 31.85
C SER A 249 -3.72 -62.90 33.06
N ALA A 250 -4.95 -63.30 33.42
CA ALA A 250 -5.24 -64.05 34.63
C ALA A 250 -5.33 -65.57 34.46
N LYS A 251 -5.17 -66.08 33.20
CA LYS A 251 -5.39 -67.51 32.91
C LYS A 251 -4.16 -68.33 32.54
N VAL A 252 -2.97 -67.79 32.57
CA VAL A 252 -1.77 -68.53 32.04
C VAL A 252 -0.58 -68.39 33.01
N THR A 253 -0.73 -68.57 34.30
CA THR A 253 0.48 -68.82 35.12
C THR A 253 0.11 -69.55 36.40
N GLY A 254 0.68 -70.76 36.55
CA GLY A 254 0.74 -71.48 37.80
C GLY A 254 1.53 -70.66 38.83
N GLU A 255 1.19 -70.80 40.12
CA GLU A 255 1.61 -69.92 41.22
C GLU A 255 3.12 -69.79 41.46
N ALA A 256 3.99 -70.57 40.79
CA ALA A 256 5.45 -70.54 41.04
C ALA A 256 6.24 -69.51 40.21
N ASP A 257 5.71 -69.06 39.05
CA ASP A 257 6.43 -68.12 38.13
C ASP A 257 5.97 -66.65 38.26
N ALA A 258 5.02 -66.35 39.13
CA ALA A 258 4.36 -65.07 39.20
C ALA A 258 5.21 -63.90 39.77
N MET A 259 6.24 -64.22 40.56
CA MET A 259 7.06 -63.14 41.19
C MET A 259 8.20 -62.62 40.29
N GLY A 260 8.85 -63.48 39.51
CA GLY A 260 9.92 -63.08 38.60
C GLY A 260 9.40 -62.40 37.32
N GLY A 261 8.24 -62.86 36.83
CA GLY A 261 7.62 -62.28 35.61
C GLY A 261 7.10 -60.84 35.77
N ARG A 262 6.54 -60.50 36.98
CA ARG A 262 6.03 -59.14 37.23
C ARG A 262 7.12 -58.10 37.29
N ALA A 263 8.27 -58.41 37.89
CA ALA A 263 9.42 -57.51 37.94
C ALA A 263 10.00 -57.25 36.53
N TYR A 264 10.13 -58.29 35.73
CA TYR A 264 10.62 -58.19 34.33
C TYR A 264 9.67 -57.42 33.42
N ILE A 265 8.35 -57.67 33.49
CA ILE A 265 7.33 -56.91 32.75
C ILE A 265 7.29 -55.46 33.19
N GLY A 266 7.45 -55.17 34.47
CA GLY A 266 7.55 -53.80 35.01
C GLY A 266 8.75 -53.04 34.48
N GLU A 267 9.90 -53.69 34.41
CA GLU A 267 11.13 -53.08 33.89
C GLU A 267 11.06 -52.85 32.39
N GLN A 268 10.51 -53.80 31.64
CA GLN A 268 10.27 -53.63 30.21
C GLN A 268 9.27 -52.52 29.90
N SER A 269 8.21 -52.39 30.72
CA SER A 269 7.24 -51.30 30.62
C SER A 269 7.89 -49.92 30.92
N ARG A 270 8.74 -49.87 31.94
CA ARG A 270 9.49 -48.65 32.29
C ARG A 270 10.45 -48.20 31.17
N ARG A 271 11.20 -49.16 30.58
CA ARG A 271 12.09 -48.93 29.41
C ARG A 271 11.30 -48.47 28.20
N MET A 272 10.13 -49.03 27.92
CA MET A 272 9.27 -48.60 26.82
C MET A 272 8.69 -47.22 27.05
N GLN A 273 8.23 -46.88 28.26
CA GLN A 273 7.76 -45.55 28.61
C GLN A 273 8.88 -44.51 28.50
N GLN A 274 10.09 -44.85 28.89
CA GLN A 274 11.24 -43.97 28.80
C GLN A 274 11.65 -43.73 27.32
N ARG A 275 11.63 -44.78 26.48
CA ARG A 275 11.83 -44.66 25.03
C ARG A 275 10.74 -43.78 24.37
N ARG A 276 9.47 -43.95 24.76
CA ARG A 276 8.34 -43.14 24.33
C ARG A 276 8.55 -41.66 24.67
N LYS A 277 8.84 -41.32 25.93
CA LYS A 277 9.11 -39.94 26.37
C LYS A 277 10.27 -39.32 25.58
N ASN A 278 11.33 -40.07 25.37
CA ASN A 278 12.47 -39.57 24.59
C ASN A 278 12.12 -39.35 23.09
N LEU A 279 11.29 -40.20 22.50
CA LEU A 279 10.80 -40.05 21.15
C LEU A 279 9.87 -38.83 21.01
N GLU A 280 8.90 -38.69 21.93
CA GLU A 280 8.01 -37.53 21.97
C GLU A 280 8.80 -36.21 22.15
N ARG A 281 9.81 -36.20 23.02
CA ARG A 281 10.66 -35.03 23.26
C ARG A 281 11.45 -34.65 22.00
N ARG A 282 12.01 -35.64 21.29
CA ARG A 282 12.72 -35.41 20.00
C ARG A 282 11.75 -34.92 18.91
N GLN A 283 10.55 -35.48 18.82
CA GLN A 283 9.56 -35.06 17.84
C GLN A 283 9.06 -33.65 18.11
N ASN A 284 8.79 -33.31 19.35
CA ASN A 284 8.37 -31.96 19.73
C ASN A 284 9.48 -30.92 19.48
N ALA A 285 10.72 -31.24 19.84
CA ALA A 285 11.86 -30.37 19.55
C ALA A 285 12.04 -30.14 18.04
N ALA A 286 11.90 -31.20 17.22
CA ALA A 286 11.97 -31.06 15.75
C ALA A 286 10.78 -30.25 15.16
N ILE A 287 9.59 -30.35 15.77
CA ILE A 287 8.43 -29.54 15.38
C ILE A 287 8.65 -28.09 15.76
N GLU A 288 9.17 -27.80 16.94
CA GLU A 288 9.49 -26.44 17.40
C GLU A 288 10.57 -25.81 16.53
N GLU A 289 11.68 -26.52 16.29
CA GLU A 289 12.76 -26.08 15.41
C GLU A 289 12.25 -25.73 14.01
N LYS A 290 11.47 -26.63 13.38
CA LYS A 290 10.91 -26.36 12.05
C LYS A 290 9.83 -25.29 12.07
N SER A 291 9.10 -25.10 13.16
CA SER A 291 8.12 -24.03 13.32
C SER A 291 8.80 -22.67 13.44
N ALA A 292 9.95 -22.60 14.10
CA ALA A 292 10.77 -21.39 14.18
C ALA A 292 11.36 -20.94 12.83
N LEU A 293 11.56 -21.89 11.90
CA LEU A 293 12.02 -21.59 10.55
C LEU A 293 10.93 -21.05 9.60
N LEU A 294 9.64 -21.12 10.02
CA LEU A 294 8.55 -20.57 9.21
C LEU A 294 8.65 -19.05 9.16
N LYS A 295 8.88 -18.52 7.98
CA LYS A 295 8.92 -17.08 7.75
C LYS A 295 7.52 -16.50 7.68
N ASN A 296 7.34 -15.35 8.32
CA ASN A 296 6.08 -14.60 8.29
C ASN A 296 6.04 -13.72 7.03
N ILE A 297 5.64 -14.31 5.91
CA ILE A 297 5.58 -13.64 4.63
C ILE A 297 4.33 -12.76 4.59
N GLU A 298 4.52 -11.47 4.29
CA GLU A 298 3.42 -10.55 4.02
C GLU A 298 2.78 -10.87 2.68
N GLN A 299 1.86 -11.84 2.66
CA GLN A 299 1.05 -12.08 1.47
C GLN A 299 -0.11 -11.09 1.39
N ALA A 300 -0.19 -10.44 0.23
CA ALA A 300 -1.40 -9.77 -0.19
C ALA A 300 -2.48 -10.84 -0.43
N ALA A 301 -3.45 -10.99 0.49
CA ALA A 301 -4.54 -11.93 0.26
C ALA A 301 -5.40 -11.45 -0.92
N PRO A 302 -5.77 -12.34 -1.88
CA PRO A 302 -6.56 -11.93 -3.05
C PRO A 302 -7.89 -11.30 -2.61
N LEU A 303 -8.20 -10.17 -3.22
CA LEU A 303 -9.50 -9.50 -3.05
C LEU A 303 -10.56 -10.28 -3.84
N LYS A 304 -11.83 -10.04 -3.54
CA LYS A 304 -12.95 -10.60 -4.32
C LYS A 304 -13.92 -9.48 -4.67
N LEU A 305 -14.49 -9.54 -5.86
CA LEU A 305 -15.47 -8.60 -6.36
C LEU A 305 -16.72 -9.36 -6.79
N HIS A 306 -17.90 -8.85 -6.43
CA HIS A 306 -19.17 -9.38 -6.85
C HIS A 306 -19.96 -8.32 -7.61
N GLN A 307 -19.72 -8.23 -8.92
CA GLN A 307 -20.48 -7.32 -9.78
C GLN A 307 -21.75 -8.02 -10.28
N LEU A 308 -22.86 -7.27 -10.31
CA LEU A 308 -24.13 -7.75 -10.85
C LEU A 308 -24.11 -7.66 -12.37
N PRO A 309 -24.55 -8.71 -13.11
CA PRO A 309 -24.79 -8.60 -14.53
C PRO A 309 -26.01 -7.73 -14.80
N TYR A 310 -26.01 -6.97 -15.88
CA TYR A 310 -27.16 -6.22 -16.33
C TYR A 310 -27.82 -6.93 -17.52
N HIS A 311 -29.12 -6.67 -17.76
CA HIS A 311 -29.89 -7.39 -18.78
C HIS A 311 -29.62 -6.93 -20.22
N THR A 312 -28.95 -5.80 -20.41
CA THR A 312 -28.52 -5.29 -21.72
C THR A 312 -27.03 -4.98 -21.71
N ASP A 313 -26.38 -5.08 -22.87
CA ASP A 313 -24.94 -4.82 -22.98
C ASP A 313 -24.62 -3.34 -22.76
N ARG A 314 -25.45 -2.43 -23.24
CA ARG A 314 -25.23 -0.99 -23.12
C ARG A 314 -25.80 -0.46 -21.80
N LEU A 315 -24.91 0.04 -20.94
CA LEU A 315 -25.25 0.61 -19.64
C LEU A 315 -25.48 2.11 -19.67
N ALA A 316 -24.66 2.85 -20.42
CA ALA A 316 -24.79 4.29 -20.57
C ALA A 316 -24.25 4.77 -21.92
N LEU A 317 -24.72 5.91 -22.38
CA LEU A 317 -24.29 6.57 -23.61
C LEU A 317 -24.23 8.07 -23.41
N LEU A 318 -23.11 8.67 -23.72
CA LEU A 318 -22.90 10.10 -23.80
C LEU A 318 -22.72 10.47 -25.28
N ARG A 319 -23.46 11.48 -25.76
CA ARG A 319 -23.36 11.99 -27.13
C ARG A 319 -23.18 13.50 -27.12
N ASP A 320 -22.11 13.97 -27.69
CA ASP A 320 -21.75 15.38 -27.87
C ASP A 320 -21.91 16.21 -26.57
N VAL A 321 -21.49 15.60 -25.46
CA VAL A 321 -21.65 16.21 -24.13
C VAL A 321 -20.58 17.27 -23.92
N SER A 322 -21.05 18.49 -23.59
CA SER A 322 -20.19 19.59 -23.16
C SER A 322 -20.61 20.09 -21.81
N VAL A 323 -19.70 20.17 -20.86
CA VAL A 323 -19.95 20.67 -19.51
C VAL A 323 -19.52 22.11 -19.39
N CYS A 324 -20.40 22.96 -18.85
CA CYS A 324 -20.17 24.40 -18.71
C CYS A 324 -20.38 24.85 -17.26
N TYR A 325 -19.42 25.59 -16.70
CA TYR A 325 -19.56 26.30 -15.43
C TYR A 325 -19.42 27.80 -15.65
N GLY A 326 -20.39 28.59 -15.19
CA GLY A 326 -20.33 30.05 -15.30
C GLY A 326 -20.21 30.57 -16.74
N GLY A 327 -20.73 29.84 -17.75
CA GLY A 327 -20.67 30.21 -19.16
C GLY A 327 -19.41 29.77 -19.92
N ALA A 328 -18.39 29.27 -19.23
CA ALA A 328 -17.19 28.72 -19.86
C ALA A 328 -17.28 27.19 -19.96
N PRO A 329 -17.04 26.59 -21.15
CA PRO A 329 -17.01 25.13 -21.29
C PRO A 329 -15.72 24.56 -20.71
N VAL A 330 -15.86 23.58 -19.83
CA VAL A 330 -14.74 22.84 -19.23
C VAL A 330 -14.33 21.66 -20.10
N CYS A 331 -15.31 20.97 -20.72
CA CYS A 331 -15.07 19.98 -21.77
C CYS A 331 -16.09 20.17 -22.90
N ARG A 332 -15.75 19.73 -24.11
CA ARG A 332 -16.58 19.92 -25.32
C ARG A 332 -16.72 18.63 -26.13
N GLY A 333 -17.94 18.33 -26.57
CA GLY A 333 -18.21 17.33 -27.60
C GLY A 333 -17.83 15.90 -27.22
N VAL A 334 -17.86 15.53 -25.94
CA VAL A 334 -17.45 14.21 -25.48
C VAL A 334 -18.52 13.18 -25.82
N SER A 335 -18.11 12.11 -26.52
CA SER A 335 -19.01 11.02 -26.90
C SER A 335 -18.35 9.67 -26.61
N PHE A 336 -19.01 8.83 -25.80
CA PHE A 336 -18.61 7.44 -25.56
C PHE A 336 -19.77 6.60 -25.04
N CYS A 337 -19.65 5.28 -25.23
CA CYS A 337 -20.61 4.28 -24.76
C CYS A 337 -19.96 3.42 -23.71
N VAL A 338 -20.70 3.08 -22.66
CA VAL A 338 -20.30 2.14 -21.61
C VAL A 338 -21.08 0.84 -21.82
N GLU A 339 -20.37 -0.23 -22.14
CA GLU A 339 -20.91 -1.58 -22.32
C GLU A 339 -20.46 -2.50 -21.19
N GLN A 340 -21.15 -3.64 -21.01
CA GLN A 340 -20.77 -4.60 -19.98
C GLN A 340 -19.34 -5.14 -20.24
N GLY A 341 -18.52 -5.20 -19.19
CA GLY A 341 -17.12 -5.62 -19.27
C GLY A 341 -16.15 -4.51 -19.72
N ASP A 342 -16.66 -3.33 -20.08
CA ASP A 342 -15.79 -2.20 -20.41
C ASP A 342 -15.04 -1.67 -19.19
N ARG A 343 -13.76 -1.43 -19.36
CA ARG A 343 -12.94 -0.71 -18.39
C ARG A 343 -12.43 0.56 -19.08
N ILE A 344 -13.15 1.67 -18.83
CA ILE A 344 -12.94 2.94 -19.52
C ILE A 344 -12.14 3.89 -18.65
N ALA A 345 -10.96 4.30 -19.12
CA ALA A 345 -10.16 5.35 -18.50
C ALA A 345 -10.48 6.71 -19.12
N LEU A 346 -10.91 7.70 -18.30
CA LEU A 346 -11.00 9.09 -18.72
C LEU A 346 -9.65 9.77 -18.49
N ARG A 347 -8.98 10.19 -19.57
CA ARG A 347 -7.65 10.82 -19.53
C ARG A 347 -7.72 12.28 -19.96
N GLY A 348 -6.84 13.10 -19.44
CA GLY A 348 -6.72 14.54 -19.78
C GLY A 348 -6.04 15.32 -18.67
N ALA A 349 -5.69 16.58 -18.94
CA ALA A 349 -5.08 17.47 -17.98
C ALA A 349 -5.98 17.77 -16.79
N ASN A 350 -5.43 18.34 -15.73
CA ASN A 350 -6.24 18.78 -14.60
C ASN A 350 -7.19 19.91 -15.03
N GLY A 351 -8.44 19.88 -14.50
CA GLY A 351 -9.44 20.88 -14.86
C GLY A 351 -10.22 20.63 -16.16
N THR A 352 -9.96 19.55 -16.91
CA THR A 352 -10.68 19.23 -18.17
C THR A 352 -12.07 18.64 -17.99
N GLY A 353 -12.62 18.61 -16.78
CA GLY A 353 -14.01 18.17 -16.53
C GLY A 353 -14.20 16.67 -16.33
N LYS A 354 -13.13 15.89 -16.09
CA LYS A 354 -13.20 14.43 -15.86
C LYS A 354 -14.21 14.09 -14.75
N THR A 355 -14.05 14.68 -13.55
CA THR A 355 -14.96 14.52 -12.41
C THR A 355 -16.40 14.91 -12.75
N SER A 356 -16.60 15.97 -13.54
CA SER A 356 -17.95 16.42 -13.94
C SER A 356 -18.64 15.40 -14.83
N LEU A 357 -17.90 14.76 -15.75
CA LEU A 357 -18.44 13.66 -16.57
C LEU A 357 -18.79 12.43 -15.74
N LEU A 358 -17.95 12.06 -14.74
CA LEU A 358 -18.27 10.97 -13.81
C LEU A 358 -19.53 11.28 -13.00
N ARG A 359 -19.69 12.52 -12.53
CA ARG A 359 -20.89 12.97 -11.80
C ARG A 359 -22.14 12.91 -12.68
N LEU A 360 -22.06 13.34 -13.95
CA LEU A 360 -23.13 13.19 -14.93
C LEU A 360 -23.51 11.72 -15.14
N LEU A 361 -22.50 10.84 -15.28
CA LEU A 361 -22.72 9.39 -15.41
C LEU A 361 -23.44 8.81 -14.17
N CYS A 362 -23.12 9.32 -12.98
CA CYS A 362 -23.79 8.95 -11.73
C CYS A 362 -25.20 9.55 -11.57
N GLY A 363 -25.58 10.51 -12.42
CA GLY A 363 -26.88 11.15 -12.38
C GLY A 363 -26.97 12.37 -11.49
N GLU A 364 -25.83 12.93 -11.12
CA GLU A 364 -25.82 14.22 -10.45
C GLU A 364 -26.16 15.33 -11.43
N ASP A 365 -26.82 16.38 -10.93
CA ASP A 365 -27.17 17.55 -11.73
C ASP A 365 -25.94 18.41 -11.99
N VAL A 366 -25.40 18.30 -13.21
CA VAL A 366 -24.26 19.09 -13.70
C VAL A 366 -24.69 19.83 -14.95
N PRO A 367 -24.47 21.16 -15.07
CA PRO A 367 -24.83 21.92 -16.25
C PRO A 367 -24.11 21.40 -17.49
N HIS A 368 -24.86 20.92 -18.50
CA HIS A 368 -24.31 20.33 -19.70
C HIS A 368 -25.20 20.55 -20.93
N THR A 369 -24.60 20.40 -22.09
CA THR A 369 -25.28 20.27 -23.39
C THR A 369 -25.01 18.87 -23.93
N GLY A 370 -25.75 18.45 -24.94
CA GLY A 370 -25.66 17.09 -25.50
C GLY A 370 -26.63 16.13 -24.80
N THR A 371 -26.44 14.84 -25.01
CA THR A 371 -27.34 13.79 -24.52
C THR A 371 -26.60 12.82 -23.61
N VAL A 372 -27.18 12.56 -22.44
CA VAL A 372 -26.71 11.54 -21.49
C VAL A 372 -27.85 10.54 -21.27
N GLU A 373 -27.71 9.35 -21.83
CA GLU A 373 -28.63 8.24 -21.65
C GLU A 373 -28.06 7.23 -20.64
N ARG A 374 -28.85 6.80 -19.68
CA ARG A 374 -28.51 5.75 -18.71
C ARG A 374 -29.60 4.70 -18.71
N SER A 375 -29.18 3.45 -18.64
CA SER A 375 -30.11 2.33 -18.54
C SER A 375 -30.94 2.43 -17.26
N SER A 376 -32.23 2.06 -17.34
CA SER A 376 -33.15 2.12 -16.21
C SER A 376 -32.71 1.18 -15.09
N ARG A 377 -32.82 1.62 -13.82
CA ARG A 377 -32.45 0.83 -12.62
C ARG A 377 -30.96 0.42 -12.56
N LEU A 378 -30.09 1.15 -13.28
CA LEU A 378 -28.64 0.94 -13.20
C LEU A 378 -28.16 1.25 -11.78
N ARG A 379 -27.52 0.29 -11.13
CA ARG A 379 -26.89 0.48 -9.82
C ARG A 379 -25.43 0.85 -10.06
N ILE A 380 -25.06 2.06 -9.63
CA ILE A 380 -23.71 2.61 -9.78
C ILE A 380 -23.07 2.70 -8.40
N SER A 381 -21.86 2.17 -8.25
CA SER A 381 -21.04 2.38 -7.07
C SER A 381 -20.00 3.46 -7.37
N TYR A 382 -20.12 4.60 -6.69
CA TYR A 382 -19.28 5.77 -6.93
C TYR A 382 -18.27 6.00 -5.82
N VAL A 383 -16.98 5.97 -6.17
CA VAL A 383 -15.87 6.40 -5.30
C VAL A 383 -15.50 7.83 -5.67
N ARG A 384 -15.80 8.77 -4.77
CA ARG A 384 -15.53 10.20 -4.96
C ARG A 384 -14.06 10.54 -4.75
N GLN A 385 -13.60 11.60 -5.41
CA GLN A 385 -12.24 12.12 -5.26
C GLN A 385 -11.96 12.57 -3.82
N ASP A 386 -12.86 13.34 -3.20
CA ASP A 386 -12.71 13.82 -1.82
C ASP A 386 -13.29 12.82 -0.79
N PRO A 387 -12.45 12.26 0.10
CA PRO A 387 -12.89 11.38 1.18
C PRO A 387 -13.21 12.11 2.49
N SER A 388 -13.15 13.46 2.55
CA SER A 388 -13.24 14.26 3.80
C SER A 388 -14.57 14.10 4.54
N GLY A 389 -15.65 13.74 3.83
CA GLY A 389 -17.00 13.57 4.39
C GLY A 389 -17.22 12.32 5.25
N LEU A 390 -16.22 11.44 5.39
CA LEU A 390 -16.34 10.21 6.19
C LEU A 390 -16.19 10.52 7.69
N ARG A 391 -17.25 10.16 8.46
CA ARG A 391 -17.33 10.34 9.93
C ARG A 391 -18.13 9.18 10.54
N GLY A 392 -17.96 8.96 11.84
CA GLY A 392 -18.63 7.92 12.61
C GLY A 392 -17.89 6.58 12.57
N ASP A 393 -18.46 5.57 13.18
CA ASP A 393 -17.87 4.23 13.23
C ASP A 393 -18.13 3.42 11.94
N LEU A 394 -17.29 2.41 11.70
CA LEU A 394 -17.36 1.56 10.52
C LEU A 394 -18.62 0.66 10.51
N GLY A 395 -19.16 0.30 11.68
CA GLY A 395 -20.38 -0.52 11.79
C GLY A 395 -21.61 0.26 11.35
N ALA A 396 -21.80 1.49 11.84
CA ALA A 396 -22.86 2.39 11.40
C ALA A 396 -22.75 2.71 9.90
N TYR A 397 -21.52 2.86 9.40
CA TYR A 397 -21.27 3.08 7.98
C TYR A 397 -21.72 1.89 7.13
N THR A 398 -21.35 0.65 7.50
CA THR A 398 -21.78 -0.55 6.76
C THR A 398 -23.30 -0.74 6.80
N ALA A 399 -23.94 -0.51 7.97
CA ALA A 399 -25.40 -0.56 8.13
C ALA A 399 -26.11 0.45 7.22
N ARG A 400 -25.59 1.68 7.12
CA ARG A 400 -26.16 2.73 6.24
C ARG A 400 -26.20 2.33 4.77
N TYR A 401 -25.18 1.60 4.29
CA TYR A 401 -25.08 1.15 2.90
C TYR A 401 -25.60 -0.27 2.69
N GLY A 402 -26.10 -0.95 3.71
CA GLY A 402 -26.60 -2.32 3.63
C GLY A 402 -25.54 -3.35 3.25
N LEU A 403 -24.29 -3.14 3.70
CA LEU A 403 -23.15 -3.98 3.38
C LEU A 403 -23.00 -5.11 4.41
N ASP A 404 -22.42 -6.23 3.98
CA ASP A 404 -21.94 -7.26 4.90
C ASP A 404 -20.70 -6.73 5.64
N GLU A 405 -20.85 -6.47 6.94
CA GLU A 405 -19.80 -5.94 7.80
C GLU A 405 -18.57 -6.86 7.86
N SER A 406 -18.78 -8.18 7.83
CA SER A 406 -17.71 -9.17 7.87
C SER A 406 -16.87 -9.14 6.59
N LEU A 407 -17.53 -9.07 5.44
CA LEU A 407 -16.87 -8.94 4.14
C LEU A 407 -16.13 -7.61 4.03
N PHE A 408 -16.77 -6.52 4.43
CA PHE A 408 -16.19 -5.18 4.42
C PHE A 408 -14.90 -5.10 5.27
N LYS A 409 -14.97 -5.58 6.51
CA LYS A 409 -13.80 -5.66 7.41
C LYS A 409 -12.72 -6.60 6.85
N ALA A 410 -13.10 -7.69 6.18
CA ALA A 410 -12.14 -8.60 5.55
C ALA A 410 -11.40 -7.91 4.38
N ILE A 411 -12.10 -7.13 3.56
CA ILE A 411 -11.48 -6.35 2.47
C ILE A 411 -10.53 -5.30 3.04
N LEU A 412 -10.94 -4.54 4.07
CA LEU A 412 -10.09 -3.57 4.72
C LEU A 412 -8.80 -4.20 5.29
N ARG A 413 -8.90 -5.38 5.93
CA ARG A 413 -7.72 -6.12 6.41
C ARG A 413 -6.78 -6.51 5.27
N LYS A 414 -7.34 -6.94 4.14
CA LYS A 414 -6.55 -7.27 2.94
C LYS A 414 -5.85 -6.05 2.35
N LEU A 415 -6.46 -4.87 2.47
CA LEU A 415 -5.86 -3.59 2.14
C LEU A 415 -4.93 -3.04 3.24
N ASP A 416 -4.50 -3.91 4.17
CA ASP A 416 -3.59 -3.58 5.29
C ASP A 416 -4.15 -2.51 6.25
N PHE A 417 -5.44 -2.64 6.61
CA PHE A 417 -6.07 -1.80 7.61
C PHE A 417 -5.80 -2.39 9.00
N ALA A 418 -5.09 -1.66 9.85
CA ALA A 418 -4.67 -2.16 11.15
C ALA A 418 -5.86 -2.39 12.09
N ARG A 419 -5.76 -3.42 12.96
CA ARG A 419 -6.86 -3.82 13.86
C ARG A 419 -7.34 -2.68 14.75
N VAL A 420 -6.44 -1.89 15.30
CA VAL A 420 -6.73 -0.74 16.16
C VAL A 420 -7.60 0.32 15.47
N GLN A 421 -7.56 0.41 14.14
CA GLN A 421 -8.31 1.38 13.38
C GLN A 421 -9.79 1.05 13.25
N PHE A 422 -10.17 -0.24 13.44
CA PHE A 422 -11.58 -0.63 13.39
C PHE A 422 -12.41 -0.11 14.57
N GLU A 423 -11.75 0.36 15.62
CA GLU A 423 -12.37 0.89 16.84
C GLU A 423 -12.39 2.43 16.87
N LYS A 424 -11.78 3.10 15.86
CA LYS A 424 -11.69 4.56 15.77
C LYS A 424 -12.80 5.15 14.92
N ASP A 425 -13.14 6.41 15.19
CA ASP A 425 -13.99 7.20 14.30
C ASP A 425 -13.26 7.44 12.97
N MET A 426 -14.01 7.37 11.86
CA MET A 426 -13.49 7.65 10.52
C MET A 426 -13.05 9.10 10.34
N ALA A 427 -13.49 10.04 11.20
CA ALA A 427 -12.99 11.41 11.19
C ALA A 427 -11.48 11.45 11.43
N ASP A 428 -10.95 10.57 12.30
CA ASP A 428 -9.54 10.48 12.68
C ASP A 428 -8.67 9.71 11.68
N PHE A 429 -9.29 9.20 10.60
CA PHE A 429 -8.55 8.45 9.60
C PHE A 429 -7.74 9.38 8.69
N SER A 430 -6.53 8.93 8.34
CA SER A 430 -5.76 9.59 7.27
C SER A 430 -6.49 9.54 5.93
N ALA A 431 -6.14 10.43 5.00
CA ALA A 431 -6.73 10.46 3.66
C ALA A 431 -6.64 9.09 2.96
N GLY A 432 -5.50 8.39 3.07
CA GLY A 432 -5.33 7.05 2.51
C GLY A 432 -6.21 5.99 3.18
N GLN A 433 -6.43 6.07 4.50
CA GLN A 433 -7.35 5.19 5.22
C GLN A 433 -8.80 5.42 4.78
N LYS A 434 -9.21 6.68 4.68
CA LYS A 434 -10.54 7.07 4.16
C LYS A 434 -10.75 6.56 2.73
N LYS A 435 -9.74 6.66 1.85
CA LYS A 435 -9.80 6.09 0.50
C LYS A 435 -9.96 4.58 0.51
N LYS A 436 -9.24 3.85 1.36
CA LYS A 436 -9.40 2.39 1.54
C LYS A 436 -10.83 2.02 1.98
N VAL A 437 -11.46 2.84 2.84
CA VAL A 437 -12.85 2.65 3.25
C VAL A 437 -13.81 2.82 2.06
N LEU A 438 -13.63 3.88 1.25
CA LEU A 438 -14.45 4.09 0.04
C LEU A 438 -14.28 2.96 -0.98
N LEU A 439 -13.04 2.50 -1.20
CA LEU A 439 -12.76 1.36 -2.07
C LEU A 439 -13.39 0.07 -1.54
N ALA A 440 -13.21 -0.23 -0.25
CA ALA A 440 -13.81 -1.41 0.38
C ALA A 440 -15.34 -1.39 0.25
N ARG A 441 -15.99 -0.22 0.42
CA ARG A 441 -17.42 -0.07 0.16
C ARG A 441 -17.76 -0.42 -1.28
N SER A 442 -17.07 0.19 -2.25
CA SER A 442 -17.33 -0.02 -3.67
C SER A 442 -17.15 -1.49 -4.08
N LEU A 443 -16.20 -2.21 -3.48
CA LEU A 443 -15.96 -3.63 -3.72
C LEU A 443 -17.00 -4.56 -3.05
N CYS A 444 -17.67 -4.10 -1.97
CA CYS A 444 -18.73 -4.84 -1.29
C CYS A 444 -20.12 -4.56 -1.89
N GLU A 445 -20.31 -3.38 -2.47
CA GLU A 445 -21.60 -2.90 -2.93
C GLU A 445 -22.05 -3.63 -4.20
N PRO A 446 -23.22 -4.30 -4.19
CA PRO A 446 -23.72 -4.98 -5.38
C PRO A 446 -24.11 -3.95 -6.46
N SER A 447 -23.26 -3.76 -7.47
CA SER A 447 -23.42 -2.75 -8.52
C SER A 447 -23.26 -3.36 -9.91
N HIS A 448 -23.84 -2.71 -10.93
CA HIS A 448 -23.67 -3.04 -12.34
C HIS A 448 -22.49 -2.25 -12.97
N LEU A 449 -22.21 -1.07 -12.42
CA LEU A 449 -21.15 -0.18 -12.91
C LEU A 449 -20.38 0.41 -11.73
N LEU A 450 -19.06 0.30 -11.77
CA LEU A 450 -18.16 1.01 -10.88
C LEU A 450 -17.79 2.35 -11.52
N VAL A 451 -17.85 3.43 -10.76
CA VAL A 451 -17.38 4.76 -11.17
C VAL A 451 -16.37 5.23 -10.14
N TRP A 452 -15.12 5.39 -10.55
CA TRP A 452 -14.03 5.72 -9.63
C TRP A 452 -13.32 7.01 -10.03
N ASP A 453 -13.31 7.97 -9.10
CA ASP A 453 -12.66 9.27 -9.29
C ASP A 453 -11.38 9.35 -8.41
N GLU A 454 -10.25 9.16 -9.04
CA GLU A 454 -8.91 9.10 -8.42
C GLU A 454 -8.89 8.20 -7.17
N PRO A 455 -9.32 6.92 -7.28
CA PRO A 455 -9.47 6.02 -6.13
C PRO A 455 -8.16 5.67 -5.46
N LEU A 456 -7.04 5.71 -6.21
CA LEU A 456 -5.73 5.27 -5.76
C LEU A 456 -4.90 6.39 -5.12
N ASN A 457 -5.38 7.63 -5.10
CA ASN A 457 -4.68 8.71 -4.42
C ASN A 457 -4.50 8.39 -2.94
N TYR A 458 -3.29 8.60 -2.40
CA TYR A 458 -2.89 8.28 -1.02
C TYR A 458 -2.87 6.78 -0.68
N VAL A 459 -3.12 5.90 -1.65
CA VAL A 459 -3.05 4.45 -1.47
C VAL A 459 -1.63 3.98 -1.80
N ASP A 460 -1.04 3.15 -0.95
CA ASP A 460 0.32 2.65 -1.16
C ASP A 460 0.44 1.75 -2.41
N VAL A 461 1.65 1.68 -2.98
CA VAL A 461 1.93 0.99 -4.24
C VAL A 461 1.49 -0.48 -4.20
N LEU A 462 1.72 -1.19 -3.09
CA LEU A 462 1.35 -2.60 -2.97
C LEU A 462 -0.17 -2.79 -2.94
N SER A 463 -0.89 -1.90 -2.23
CA SER A 463 -2.37 -1.90 -2.24
C SER A 463 -2.92 -1.53 -3.63
N ARG A 464 -2.27 -0.61 -4.38
CA ARG A 464 -2.65 -0.30 -5.78
C ARG A 464 -2.53 -1.53 -6.67
N MET A 465 -1.42 -2.26 -6.56
CA MET A 465 -1.21 -3.48 -7.33
C MET A 465 -2.24 -4.57 -7.02
N GLN A 466 -2.62 -4.73 -5.74
CA GLN A 466 -3.71 -5.64 -5.35
C GLN A 466 -5.05 -5.28 -6.00
N ILE A 467 -5.34 -3.98 -6.12
CA ILE A 467 -6.56 -3.48 -6.78
C ILE A 467 -6.48 -3.72 -8.29
N GLU A 468 -5.32 -3.50 -8.89
CA GLU A 468 -5.05 -3.78 -10.30
C GLU A 468 -5.26 -5.27 -10.62
N ASP A 469 -4.65 -6.17 -9.84
CA ASP A 469 -4.82 -7.62 -9.97
C ASP A 469 -6.31 -8.03 -9.85
N LEU A 470 -7.04 -7.44 -8.91
CA LEU A 470 -8.48 -7.65 -8.76
C LEU A 470 -9.26 -7.26 -10.02
N LEU A 471 -8.98 -6.07 -10.58
CA LEU A 471 -9.69 -5.58 -11.77
C LEU A 471 -9.35 -6.41 -13.02
N LEU A 472 -8.13 -6.95 -13.11
CA LEU A 472 -7.72 -7.84 -14.20
C LEU A 472 -8.32 -9.24 -14.05
N GLU A 473 -8.44 -9.77 -12.84
CA GLU A 473 -9.01 -11.08 -12.55
C GLU A 473 -10.53 -11.11 -12.78
N PHE A 474 -11.26 -10.12 -12.23
CA PHE A 474 -12.73 -10.10 -12.26
C PHE A 474 -13.31 -9.33 -13.44
N GLN A 475 -12.51 -8.54 -14.14
CA GLN A 475 -12.90 -7.77 -15.34
C GLN A 475 -14.24 -7.02 -15.19
N PRO A 476 -14.43 -6.22 -14.12
CA PRO A 476 -15.69 -5.52 -13.88
C PRO A 476 -15.93 -4.43 -14.92
N THR A 477 -17.21 -4.06 -15.10
CA THR A 477 -17.55 -2.85 -15.83
C THR A 477 -17.22 -1.64 -14.97
N ILE A 478 -16.29 -0.81 -15.42
CA ILE A 478 -15.80 0.35 -14.67
C ILE A 478 -15.48 1.53 -15.58
N VAL A 479 -15.84 2.74 -15.11
CA VAL A 479 -15.36 4.02 -15.67
C VAL A 479 -14.54 4.70 -14.57
N PHE A 480 -13.30 5.06 -14.88
CA PHE A 480 -12.40 5.62 -13.87
C PHE A 480 -11.53 6.76 -14.39
N VAL A 481 -11.12 7.60 -13.45
CA VAL A 481 -10.09 8.63 -13.62
C VAL A 481 -8.90 8.25 -12.76
N GLU A 482 -7.74 8.13 -13.35
CA GLU A 482 -6.48 7.91 -12.65
C GLU A 482 -5.30 8.56 -13.36
N HIS A 483 -4.28 8.91 -12.58
CA HIS A 483 -3.06 9.53 -13.06
C HIS A 483 -1.86 8.55 -13.08
N ASP A 484 -2.02 7.34 -12.57
CA ASP A 484 -1.03 6.26 -12.69
C ASP A 484 -1.12 5.65 -14.10
N ARG A 485 -0.13 5.96 -14.93
CA ARG A 485 -0.09 5.53 -16.32
C ARG A 485 -0.06 4.00 -16.43
N VAL A 486 0.76 3.33 -15.63
CA VAL A 486 0.90 1.86 -15.65
C VAL A 486 -0.43 1.21 -15.33
N PHE A 487 -1.11 1.68 -14.28
CA PHE A 487 -2.44 1.21 -13.92
C PHE A 487 -3.45 1.41 -15.06
N CYS A 488 -3.48 2.61 -15.65
CA CYS A 488 -4.39 2.89 -16.76
C CYS A 488 -4.13 2.00 -17.97
N ASP A 489 -2.87 1.82 -18.36
CA ASP A 489 -2.49 1.02 -19.54
C ASP A 489 -2.75 -0.48 -19.34
N HIS A 490 -2.66 -0.99 -18.10
CA HIS A 490 -2.95 -2.40 -17.80
C HIS A 490 -4.45 -2.67 -17.67
N VAL A 491 -5.19 -1.78 -16.99
CA VAL A 491 -6.59 -2.03 -16.63
C VAL A 491 -7.56 -1.62 -17.75
N ALA A 492 -7.32 -0.51 -18.44
CA ALA A 492 -8.28 0.03 -19.38
C ALA A 492 -8.41 -0.82 -20.67
N THR A 493 -9.67 -1.08 -21.06
CA THR A 493 -9.99 -1.62 -22.40
C THR A 493 -10.24 -0.52 -23.42
N LYS A 494 -10.71 0.65 -22.95
CA LYS A 494 -10.99 1.84 -23.75
C LYS A 494 -10.45 3.08 -23.03
N ALA A 495 -9.95 4.06 -23.77
CA ALA A 495 -9.52 5.35 -23.24
C ALA A 495 -10.28 6.48 -23.94
N VAL A 496 -10.81 7.42 -23.15
CA VAL A 496 -11.46 8.64 -23.63
C VAL A 496 -10.58 9.82 -23.26
N MET A 497 -10.11 10.55 -24.28
CA MET A 497 -9.26 11.74 -24.10
C MET A 497 -10.13 12.99 -24.02
N LEU A 498 -9.83 13.89 -23.06
CA LEU A 498 -10.53 15.13 -22.75
C LEU A 498 -9.63 16.35 -22.93
#